data_561a17b8372936edcafc4dfc712ab50e
#
_entry.id   561a17b8372936edcafc4dfc712ab50e
#
_cell.length_a   1.000
_cell.length_b   1.000
_cell.length_c   1.000
_cell.angle_alpha   90.00
_cell.angle_beta   90.00
_cell.angle_gamma   90.00
#
_symmetry.space_group_name_H-M   'P 1'
#
loop_
_entity.id
_entity.type
_entity.pdbx_description
1 polymer ?
#
loop_
_entity_poly.entity_id
_entity_poly.type
_entity_poly.pdbx_seq_one_letter_code
_entity_poly.pdbx_strand_id
1 'polypeptide(L)'
;SLTTISNPNLETEEAFSQEVGFKYLSKNINVSLAAFNRDADNLIDYVRENASDAWQAQNIQHVNTKGYEANIEYKFLLNQLPQKIQLGYSFLDNDVKKSEANFSQYSINSMKHQFVGNYAMEWFKNFSNSIGYRYVERTSGISYNIWDVSASYKLKELEFSIYANNIFNTEYVEAGMVPMPKGNILFGVKYLFK
;
A
#
# COMPACT_ATOMS: atom_id res chain seq x y z
N SER A 1 12.94 5.67 -24.16
CA SER A 1 11.55 5.98 -23.79
C SER A 1 10.72 4.75 -24.09
N LEU A 2 10.07 4.19 -23.09
CA LEU A 2 9.12 3.09 -23.26
C LEU A 2 7.91 3.66 -23.99
N THR A 3 7.81 3.41 -25.27
CA THR A 3 6.66 3.84 -26.07
C THR A 3 5.48 2.91 -25.81
N THR A 4 4.32 3.51 -25.59
CA THR A 4 3.05 2.80 -25.47
C THR A 4 2.37 2.80 -26.83
N ILE A 5 1.87 1.64 -27.26
CA ILE A 5 1.09 1.50 -28.50
C ILE A 5 -0.40 1.43 -28.13
N SER A 6 -1.20 2.25 -28.80
CA SER A 6 -2.66 2.22 -28.64
C SER A 6 -3.27 1.01 -29.35
N ASN A 7 -4.37 0.49 -28.77
CA ASN A 7 -5.16 -0.57 -29.38
C ASN A 7 -6.60 -0.10 -29.59
N PRO A 8 -7.05 0.14 -30.83
CA PRO A 8 -8.42 0.59 -31.10
C PRO A 8 -9.48 -0.52 -30.96
N ASN A 9 -9.06 -1.77 -30.79
CA ASN A 9 -9.95 -2.93 -30.72
C ASN A 9 -10.15 -3.43 -29.27
N LEU A 10 -9.95 -2.55 -28.27
CA LEU A 10 -10.21 -2.90 -26.89
C LEU A 10 -11.70 -3.11 -26.64
N GLU A 11 -12.03 -4.22 -25.98
CA GLU A 11 -13.36 -4.52 -25.47
C GLU A 11 -13.55 -3.90 -24.08
N THR A 12 -14.82 -3.68 -23.71
CA THR A 12 -15.17 -3.15 -22.39
C THR A 12 -14.85 -4.16 -21.29
N GLU A 13 -14.22 -3.69 -20.23
CA GLU A 13 -14.03 -4.49 -19.01
C GLU A 13 -15.37 -4.71 -18.30
N GLU A 14 -15.59 -5.93 -17.83
CA GLU A 14 -16.72 -6.29 -16.98
C GLU A 14 -16.21 -6.93 -15.70
N ALA A 15 -16.79 -6.60 -14.55
CA ALA A 15 -16.40 -7.22 -13.30
C ALA A 15 -17.59 -7.45 -12.38
N PHE A 16 -17.61 -8.64 -11.76
CA PHE A 16 -18.53 -8.98 -10.69
C PHE A 16 -17.74 -9.16 -9.38
N SER A 17 -18.12 -8.39 -8.35
CA SER A 17 -17.44 -8.42 -7.05
C SER A 17 -18.40 -8.79 -5.94
N GLN A 18 -17.95 -9.65 -5.05
CA GLN A 18 -18.63 -10.06 -3.82
C GLN A 18 -17.70 -9.82 -2.64
N GLU A 19 -18.24 -9.25 -1.57
CA GLU A 19 -17.50 -8.99 -0.34
C GLU A 19 -18.36 -9.33 0.87
N VAL A 20 -17.73 -9.91 1.87
CA VAL A 20 -18.28 -10.08 3.21
C VAL A 20 -17.31 -9.48 4.22
N GLY A 21 -17.81 -8.69 5.14
CA GLY A 21 -16.98 -8.02 6.12
C GLY A 21 -17.59 -7.99 7.52
N PHE A 22 -16.73 -7.83 8.51
CA PHE A 22 -17.07 -7.64 9.90
C PHE A 22 -16.34 -6.41 10.43
N LYS A 23 -17.07 -5.58 11.18
CA LYS A 23 -16.48 -4.44 11.90
C LYS A 23 -16.90 -4.46 13.36
N TYR A 24 -15.92 -4.30 14.23
CA TYR A 24 -16.12 -4.06 15.65
C TYR A 24 -15.52 -2.71 16.02
N LEU A 25 -16.33 -1.82 16.56
CA LEU A 25 -15.95 -0.47 16.91
C LEU A 25 -16.21 -0.23 18.39
N SER A 26 -15.19 0.15 19.13
CA SER A 26 -15.29 0.56 20.51
C SER A 26 -14.45 1.82 20.77
N LYS A 27 -14.49 2.33 21.99
CA LYS A 27 -13.70 3.50 22.39
C LYS A 27 -12.18 3.29 22.16
N ASN A 28 -11.71 2.08 22.42
CA ASN A 28 -10.28 1.79 22.48
C ASN A 28 -9.80 0.84 21.38
N ILE A 29 -10.68 0.01 20.84
CA ILE A 29 -10.35 -1.01 19.84
C ILE A 29 -11.29 -0.87 18.66
N ASN A 30 -10.73 -0.79 17.46
CA ASN A 30 -11.45 -0.91 16.22
C ASN A 30 -10.84 -2.07 15.43
N VAL A 31 -11.68 -2.98 14.97
CA VAL A 31 -11.29 -4.14 14.16
C VAL A 31 -12.14 -4.15 12.90
N SER A 32 -11.53 -4.37 11.76
CA SER A 32 -12.24 -4.69 10.53
C SER A 32 -11.61 -5.91 9.85
N LEU A 33 -12.47 -6.80 9.40
CA LEU A 33 -12.12 -7.98 8.62
C LEU A 33 -12.96 -7.96 7.35
N ALA A 34 -12.38 -8.27 6.22
CA ALA A 34 -13.09 -8.44 4.96
C ALA A 34 -12.52 -9.63 4.19
N ALA A 35 -13.39 -10.32 3.47
CA ALA A 35 -13.01 -11.31 2.46
C ALA A 35 -13.78 -11.03 1.20
N PHE A 36 -13.13 -11.08 0.06
CA PHE A 36 -13.74 -10.73 -1.22
C PHE A 36 -13.30 -11.66 -2.34
N ASN A 37 -14.15 -11.71 -3.36
CA ASN A 37 -13.87 -12.33 -4.64
C ASN A 37 -14.30 -11.37 -5.75
N ARG A 38 -13.42 -11.09 -6.68
CA ARG A 38 -13.70 -10.30 -7.88
C ARG A 38 -13.38 -11.13 -9.10
N ASP A 39 -14.36 -11.28 -9.96
CA ASP A 39 -14.28 -11.95 -11.24
C ASP A 39 -14.34 -10.88 -12.33
N ALA A 40 -13.28 -10.76 -13.12
CA ALA A 40 -13.17 -9.72 -14.14
C ALA A 40 -12.87 -10.34 -15.50
N ASP A 41 -13.67 -9.97 -16.48
CA ASP A 41 -13.52 -10.33 -17.88
C ASP A 41 -13.03 -9.13 -18.70
N ASN A 42 -12.28 -9.41 -19.75
CA ASN A 42 -11.71 -8.40 -20.65
C ASN A 42 -10.88 -7.33 -19.96
N LEU A 43 -10.25 -7.66 -18.82
CA LEU A 43 -9.40 -6.71 -18.10
C LEU A 43 -8.34 -6.14 -19.03
N ILE A 44 -8.24 -4.81 -19.07
CA ILE A 44 -7.25 -4.12 -19.90
C ILE A 44 -5.94 -3.97 -19.13
N ASP A 45 -4.86 -4.50 -19.70
CA ASP A 45 -3.52 -4.34 -19.14
C ASP A 45 -2.53 -3.96 -20.24
N TYR A 46 -1.41 -3.38 -19.83
CA TYR A 46 -0.28 -3.14 -20.70
C TYR A 46 0.65 -4.34 -20.68
N VAL A 47 0.78 -4.99 -21.84
CA VAL A 47 1.57 -6.21 -22.01
C VAL A 47 2.65 -6.04 -23.07
N ARG A 48 3.66 -6.87 -22.99
CA ARG A 48 4.71 -7.05 -24.03
C ARG A 48 5.28 -8.44 -23.98
N GLU A 49 5.83 -8.90 -25.10
CA GLU A 49 6.43 -10.23 -25.17
C GLU A 49 7.89 -10.23 -24.72
N ASN A 50 8.65 -9.21 -25.10
CA ASN A 50 10.07 -9.06 -24.74
C ASN A 50 10.29 -7.77 -23.95
N ALA A 51 11.37 -7.76 -23.16
CA ALA A 51 11.72 -6.60 -22.32
C ALA A 51 12.03 -5.33 -23.15
N SER A 52 12.41 -5.45 -24.41
CA SER A 52 12.69 -4.36 -25.33
C SER A 52 11.48 -3.83 -26.10
N ASP A 53 10.37 -4.57 -26.08
CA ASP A 53 9.19 -4.23 -26.84
C ASP A 53 8.43 -3.05 -26.24
N ALA A 54 7.70 -2.32 -27.07
CA ALA A 54 6.77 -1.31 -26.60
C ALA A 54 5.61 -1.96 -25.84
N TRP A 55 5.11 -1.28 -24.80
CA TRP A 55 3.92 -1.70 -24.10
C TRP A 55 2.68 -1.50 -24.99
N GLN A 56 1.83 -2.51 -25.07
CA GLN A 56 0.57 -2.46 -25.81
C GLN A 56 -0.59 -2.71 -24.86
N ALA A 57 -1.63 -1.88 -24.92
CA ALA A 57 -2.88 -2.14 -24.22
C ALA A 57 -3.61 -3.33 -24.87
N GLN A 58 -3.94 -4.36 -24.08
CA GLN A 58 -4.66 -5.55 -24.52
C GLN A 58 -5.68 -5.98 -23.48
N ASN A 59 -6.76 -6.60 -23.92
CA ASN A 59 -7.67 -7.28 -23.02
C ASN A 59 -7.05 -8.62 -22.59
N ILE A 60 -6.93 -8.79 -21.27
CA ILE A 60 -6.62 -10.09 -20.65
C ILE A 60 -7.95 -10.81 -20.46
N GLN A 61 -8.05 -12.05 -20.92
CA GLN A 61 -9.35 -12.70 -21.05
C GLN A 61 -10.12 -12.86 -19.75
N HIS A 62 -9.46 -13.22 -18.66
CA HIS A 62 -10.14 -13.41 -17.38
C HIS A 62 -9.16 -13.33 -16.20
N VAL A 63 -9.54 -12.59 -15.17
CA VAL A 63 -8.78 -12.50 -13.91
C VAL A 63 -9.73 -12.71 -12.74
N ASN A 64 -9.50 -13.78 -11.97
CA ASN A 64 -10.17 -13.97 -10.70
C ASN A 64 -9.24 -13.52 -9.56
N THR A 65 -9.69 -12.55 -8.78
CA THR A 65 -8.96 -12.04 -7.61
C THR A 65 -9.70 -12.42 -6.34
N LYS A 66 -9.06 -13.18 -5.46
CA LYS A 66 -9.55 -13.49 -4.12
C LYS A 66 -8.66 -12.80 -3.10
N GLY A 67 -9.25 -12.36 -2.01
CA GLY A 67 -8.45 -11.74 -0.98
C GLY A 67 -9.15 -11.63 0.35
N TYR A 68 -8.35 -11.30 1.35
CA TYR A 68 -8.83 -10.92 2.68
C TYR A 68 -7.98 -9.81 3.24
N GLU A 69 -8.63 -9.00 4.06
CA GLU A 69 -8.04 -7.87 4.74
C GLU A 69 -8.40 -7.91 6.23
N ALA A 70 -7.44 -7.56 7.06
CA ALA A 70 -7.62 -7.41 8.49
C ALA A 70 -6.95 -6.12 8.94
N ASN A 71 -7.70 -5.29 9.70
CA ASN A 71 -7.17 -4.07 10.28
C ASN A 71 -7.54 -4.01 11.76
N ILE A 72 -6.58 -3.58 12.58
CA ILE A 72 -6.74 -3.39 14.02
C ILE A 72 -6.17 -2.02 14.38
N GLU A 73 -6.96 -1.22 15.08
CA GLU A 73 -6.50 -0.02 15.77
C GLU A 73 -6.75 -0.19 17.29
N TYR A 74 -5.71 0.04 18.07
CA TYR A 74 -5.79 0.00 19.53
C TYR A 74 -5.24 1.29 20.13
N LYS A 75 -6.05 1.97 20.94
CA LYS A 75 -5.72 3.18 21.68
C LYS A 75 -5.67 2.88 23.17
N PHE A 76 -4.60 3.27 23.80
CA PHE A 76 -4.42 3.07 25.24
C PHE A 76 -3.62 4.22 25.88
N LEU A 77 -3.55 4.24 27.18
CA LEU A 77 -2.72 5.18 27.93
C LEU A 77 -1.56 4.43 28.57
N LEU A 78 -0.36 4.94 28.38
CA LEU A 78 0.83 4.52 29.12
C LEU A 78 1.28 5.69 29.98
N ASN A 79 1.22 5.54 31.30
CA ASN A 79 1.48 6.64 32.25
C ASN A 79 0.65 7.92 31.96
N GLN A 80 -0.63 7.75 31.61
CA GLN A 80 -1.57 8.80 31.21
C GLN A 80 -1.25 9.47 29.85
N LEU A 81 -0.25 9.01 29.13
CA LEU A 81 0.13 9.51 27.80
C LEU A 81 -0.51 8.66 26.70
N PRO A 82 -1.13 9.27 25.69
CA PRO A 82 -1.80 8.58 24.60
C PRO A 82 -0.85 7.72 23.77
N GLN A 83 -1.29 6.51 23.50
CA GLN A 83 -0.62 5.57 22.63
C GLN A 83 -1.61 5.01 21.62
N LYS A 84 -1.14 4.76 20.40
CA LYS A 84 -1.95 4.17 19.34
C LYS A 84 -1.15 3.18 18.51
N ILE A 85 -1.64 1.95 18.42
CA ILE A 85 -1.14 0.92 17.52
C ILE A 85 -2.15 0.72 16.39
N GLN A 86 -1.67 0.68 15.17
CA GLN A 86 -2.45 0.34 13.98
C GLN A 86 -1.73 -0.76 13.23
N LEU A 87 -2.43 -1.84 12.93
CA LEU A 87 -1.92 -2.96 12.15
C LEU A 87 -2.90 -3.24 11.02
N GLY A 88 -2.37 -3.48 9.84
CA GLY A 88 -3.12 -3.87 8.66
C GLY A 88 -2.43 -5.04 7.96
N TYR A 89 -3.22 -5.98 7.49
CA TYR A 89 -2.75 -7.06 6.65
C TYR A 89 -3.70 -7.27 5.50
N SER A 90 -3.16 -7.42 4.31
CA SER A 90 -3.90 -7.74 3.09
C SER A 90 -3.24 -8.91 2.38
N PHE A 91 -4.05 -9.83 1.91
CA PHE A 91 -3.66 -10.93 1.05
C PHE A 91 -4.49 -10.90 -0.23
N LEU A 92 -3.83 -11.04 -1.37
CA LEU A 92 -4.43 -11.11 -2.70
C LEU A 92 -3.90 -12.34 -3.43
N ASP A 93 -4.82 -13.11 -3.98
CA ASP A 93 -4.51 -14.22 -4.89
C ASP A 93 -5.17 -13.94 -6.24
N ASN A 94 -4.37 -13.77 -7.27
CA ASN A 94 -4.82 -13.47 -8.63
C ASN A 94 -4.59 -14.67 -9.52
N ASP A 95 -5.67 -15.29 -9.97
CA ASP A 95 -5.65 -16.34 -11.00
C ASP A 95 -5.92 -15.69 -12.36
N VAL A 96 -4.86 -15.59 -13.17
CA VAL A 96 -4.92 -15.00 -14.51
C VAL A 96 -5.02 -16.13 -15.53
N LYS A 97 -6.21 -16.33 -16.10
CA LYS A 97 -6.41 -17.32 -17.15
C LYS A 97 -6.08 -16.70 -18.51
N LYS A 98 -5.03 -17.25 -19.16
CA LYS A 98 -4.57 -16.91 -20.51
C LYS A 98 -4.15 -15.44 -20.72
N SER A 99 -2.97 -15.11 -20.24
CA SER A 99 -2.15 -14.10 -20.91
C SER A 99 -1.09 -14.85 -21.71
N GLU A 100 -1.04 -14.69 -23.02
CA GLU A 100 0.05 -15.20 -23.86
C GLU A 100 1.31 -14.32 -23.68
N ALA A 101 1.16 -13.16 -23.04
CA ALA A 101 2.24 -12.21 -22.86
C ALA A 101 3.16 -12.59 -21.68
N ASN A 102 4.47 -12.52 -21.91
CA ASN A 102 5.47 -12.81 -20.90
C ASN A 102 5.58 -11.73 -19.82
N PHE A 103 5.17 -10.50 -20.13
CA PHE A 103 5.24 -9.35 -19.23
C PHE A 103 3.91 -8.60 -19.22
N SER A 104 3.41 -8.35 -18.02
CA SER A 104 2.25 -7.53 -17.75
C SER A 104 2.62 -6.47 -16.72
N GLN A 105 2.03 -5.28 -16.83
CA GLN A 105 2.37 -4.17 -15.96
C GLN A 105 1.67 -4.26 -14.60
N TYR A 106 0.47 -4.78 -14.57
CA TYR A 106 -0.39 -4.77 -13.38
C TYR A 106 -0.78 -6.14 -12.86
N SER A 107 -1.20 -7.07 -13.73
CA SER A 107 -1.82 -8.33 -13.30
C SER A 107 -0.82 -9.41 -12.92
N ILE A 108 0.30 -9.54 -13.63
CA ILE A 108 1.26 -10.65 -13.41
C ILE A 108 2.18 -10.38 -12.20
N ASN A 109 2.44 -9.12 -11.86
CA ASN A 109 3.30 -8.76 -10.72
C ASN A 109 2.55 -7.94 -9.68
N SER A 110 1.34 -8.36 -9.35
CA SER A 110 0.52 -7.75 -8.32
C SER A 110 1.06 -8.00 -6.91
N MET A 111 0.62 -7.19 -5.97
CA MET A 111 0.85 -7.42 -4.55
C MET A 111 0.16 -8.71 -4.13
N LYS A 112 0.88 -9.60 -3.44
CA LYS A 112 0.34 -10.84 -2.87
C LYS A 112 0.11 -10.72 -1.37
N HIS A 113 1.10 -10.22 -0.66
CA HIS A 113 1.02 -9.97 0.77
C HIS A 113 1.42 -8.54 1.07
N GLN A 114 0.66 -7.89 1.94
CA GLN A 114 1.05 -6.61 2.54
C GLN A 114 0.79 -6.64 4.04
N PHE A 115 1.77 -6.21 4.79
CA PHE A 115 1.61 -5.91 6.21
C PHE A 115 2.02 -4.46 6.46
N VAL A 116 1.18 -3.72 7.18
CA VAL A 116 1.44 -2.34 7.61
C VAL A 116 1.28 -2.27 9.12
N GLY A 117 2.28 -1.72 9.79
CA GLY A 117 2.23 -1.45 11.21
C GLY A 117 2.58 0.02 11.48
N ASN A 118 1.87 0.66 12.38
CA ASN A 118 2.20 1.99 12.87
C ASN A 118 2.00 2.06 14.37
N TYR A 119 3.02 2.52 15.07
CA TYR A 119 2.94 2.83 16.49
C TYR A 119 3.18 4.32 16.69
N ALA A 120 2.14 5.04 17.11
CA ALA A 120 2.22 6.45 17.46
C ALA A 120 2.14 6.59 18.99
N MET A 121 3.07 7.34 19.57
CA MET A 121 3.25 7.44 21.00
C MET A 121 3.56 8.87 21.47
N GLU A 122 3.07 9.21 22.66
CA GLU A 122 3.54 10.36 23.41
C GLU A 122 4.45 9.89 24.54
N TRP A 123 5.65 10.47 24.65
CA TRP A 123 6.62 10.14 25.70
C TRP A 123 6.52 11.07 26.90
N PHE A 124 6.20 12.32 26.62
CA PHE A 124 5.94 13.35 27.59
C PHE A 124 5.07 14.44 26.95
N LYS A 125 4.55 15.34 27.74
CA LYS A 125 3.67 16.40 27.29
C LYS A 125 4.29 17.18 26.10
N ASN A 126 3.52 17.32 25.03
CA ASN A 126 3.87 18.02 23.80
C ASN A 126 4.92 17.32 22.91
N PHE A 127 5.44 16.15 23.27
CA PHE A 127 6.35 15.39 22.42
C PHE A 127 5.70 14.08 22.00
N SER A 128 5.58 13.90 20.71
CA SER A 128 5.08 12.68 20.11
C SER A 128 6.02 12.15 19.04
N ASN A 129 6.01 10.86 18.84
CA ASN A 129 6.67 10.24 17.70
C ASN A 129 5.85 9.08 17.14
N SER A 130 6.20 8.64 15.93
CA SER A 130 5.66 7.42 15.36
C SER A 130 6.73 6.60 14.67
N ILE A 131 6.51 5.29 14.66
CA ILE A 131 7.31 4.32 13.90
C ILE A 131 6.33 3.61 12.99
N GLY A 132 6.59 3.69 11.69
CA GLY A 132 5.87 2.99 10.64
C GLY A 132 6.70 1.85 10.08
N TYR A 133 6.04 0.75 9.79
CA TYR A 133 6.61 -0.41 9.11
C TYR A 133 5.68 -0.86 8.00
N ARG A 134 6.22 -1.16 6.83
CA ARG A 134 5.51 -1.75 5.71
C ARG A 134 6.32 -2.88 5.11
N TYR A 135 5.71 -4.05 5.00
CA TYR A 135 6.21 -5.19 4.25
C TYR A 135 5.30 -5.44 3.06
N VAL A 136 5.88 -5.71 1.90
CA VAL A 136 5.17 -6.09 0.69
C VAL A 136 5.88 -7.28 0.05
N GLU A 137 5.10 -8.26 -0.37
CA GLU A 137 5.54 -9.37 -1.22
C GLU A 137 4.65 -9.41 -2.46
N ARG A 138 5.26 -9.57 -3.61
CA ARG A 138 4.59 -9.64 -4.90
C ARG A 138 4.42 -11.08 -5.36
N THR A 139 3.54 -11.30 -6.33
CA THR A 139 3.32 -12.61 -6.95
C THR A 139 4.59 -13.21 -7.57
N SER A 140 5.54 -12.38 -7.97
CA SER A 140 6.87 -12.79 -8.43
C SER A 140 7.81 -13.32 -7.33
N GLY A 141 7.40 -13.25 -6.04
CA GLY A 141 8.23 -13.58 -4.89
C GLY A 141 9.19 -12.46 -4.46
N ILE A 142 9.23 -11.34 -5.18
CA ILE A 142 10.02 -10.18 -4.77
C ILE A 142 9.35 -9.54 -3.56
N SER A 143 10.12 -9.29 -2.50
CA SER A 143 9.64 -8.63 -1.30
C SER A 143 10.55 -7.50 -0.87
N TYR A 144 9.98 -6.55 -0.13
CA TYR A 144 10.72 -5.45 0.48
C TYR A 144 10.05 -5.01 1.78
N ASN A 145 10.80 -4.30 2.62
CA ASN A 145 10.27 -3.66 3.80
C ASN A 145 10.77 -2.22 3.92
N ILE A 146 9.91 -1.36 4.42
CA ILE A 146 10.16 0.08 4.59
C ILE A 146 9.90 0.43 6.04
N TRP A 147 10.80 1.24 6.61
CA TRP A 147 10.65 1.79 7.93
C TRP A 147 10.65 3.31 7.87
N ASP A 148 9.69 3.91 8.52
CA ASP A 148 9.51 5.35 8.62
C ASP A 148 9.49 5.74 10.09
N VAL A 149 10.07 6.88 10.42
CA VAL A 149 10.05 7.43 11.78
C VAL A 149 9.69 8.91 11.70
N SER A 150 8.83 9.35 12.60
CA SER A 150 8.56 10.78 12.77
C SER A 150 8.64 11.19 14.23
N ALA A 151 8.96 12.45 14.46
CA ALA A 151 8.85 13.06 15.78
C ALA A 151 8.30 14.49 15.66
N SER A 152 7.52 14.91 16.63
CA SER A 152 7.06 16.28 16.72
C SER A 152 7.12 16.81 18.15
N TYR A 153 7.39 18.12 18.26
CA TYR A 153 7.41 18.82 19.52
C TYR A 153 6.62 20.13 19.41
N LYS A 154 5.64 20.29 20.30
CA LYS A 154 4.79 21.46 20.36
C LYS A 154 5.24 22.42 21.45
N LEU A 155 5.60 23.63 21.06
CA LEU A 155 6.01 24.72 21.97
C LEU A 155 5.04 25.91 21.79
N LYS A 156 4.07 26.04 22.68
CA LYS A 156 3.00 27.05 22.59
C LYS A 156 2.26 26.92 21.23
N GLU A 157 2.33 27.96 20.41
CA GLU A 157 1.71 28.04 19.09
C GLU A 157 2.57 27.44 17.96
N LEU A 158 3.82 27.06 18.26
CA LEU A 158 4.74 26.44 17.31
C LEU A 158 4.75 24.91 17.46
N GLU A 159 4.77 24.22 16.35
CA GLU A 159 4.99 22.79 16.27
C GLU A 159 6.16 22.52 15.31
N PHE A 160 7.17 21.87 15.81
CA PHE A 160 8.35 21.42 15.05
C PHE A 160 8.17 19.94 14.75
N SER A 161 8.44 19.53 13.52
CA SER A 161 8.36 18.13 13.11
C SER A 161 9.57 17.71 12.29
N ILE A 162 9.91 16.43 12.41
CA ILE A 162 10.89 15.75 11.59
C ILE A 162 10.28 14.43 11.11
N TYR A 163 10.45 14.12 9.83
CA TYR A 163 10.03 12.87 9.20
C TYR A 163 11.24 12.26 8.51
N ALA A 164 11.59 11.06 8.89
CA ALA A 164 12.61 10.25 8.25
C ALA A 164 11.92 9.07 7.58
N ASN A 165 11.81 9.11 6.26
CA ASN A 165 11.17 8.07 5.46
C ASN A 165 12.21 7.10 4.93
N ASN A 166 11.85 5.81 4.85
CA ASN A 166 12.72 4.75 4.36
C ASN A 166 14.13 4.80 5.00
N ILE A 167 14.17 4.77 6.34
CA ILE A 167 15.39 5.01 7.11
C ILE A 167 16.53 4.03 6.83
N PHE A 168 16.22 2.85 6.29
CA PHE A 168 17.21 1.85 5.87
C PHE A 168 17.60 1.97 4.39
N ASN A 169 17.06 2.98 3.69
CA ASN A 169 17.38 3.25 2.29
C ASN A 169 17.10 2.05 1.36
N THR A 170 16.05 1.29 1.67
CA THR A 170 15.63 0.13 0.89
C THR A 170 15.28 0.54 -0.54
N GLU A 171 15.84 -0.15 -1.52
CA GLU A 171 15.48 0.02 -2.94
C GLU A 171 14.26 -0.85 -3.26
N TYR A 172 13.23 -0.25 -3.83
CA TYR A 172 12.01 -0.95 -4.16
C TYR A 172 11.26 -0.30 -5.32
N VAL A 173 10.34 -1.07 -5.90
CA VAL A 173 9.50 -0.67 -7.04
C VAL A 173 8.04 -0.97 -6.68
N GLU A 174 7.14 -0.03 -6.90
CA GLU A 174 5.70 -0.26 -6.64
C GLU A 174 4.89 -0.46 -7.91
N ALA A 175 5.02 0.40 -8.88
CA ALA A 175 4.27 0.31 -10.13
C ALA A 175 5.18 0.59 -11.33
N GLY A 176 4.90 -0.07 -12.46
CA GLY A 176 5.50 0.26 -13.76
C GLY A 176 7.03 0.18 -13.81
N MET A 177 7.68 -0.58 -12.96
CA MET A 177 9.14 -0.69 -12.87
C MET A 177 9.85 0.64 -12.51
N VAL A 178 9.14 1.64 -12.00
CA VAL A 178 9.72 2.92 -11.58
C VAL A 178 10.33 2.75 -10.18
N PRO A 179 11.63 2.98 -10.01
CA PRO A 179 12.25 2.96 -8.68
C PRO A 179 11.65 4.03 -7.78
N MET A 180 11.28 3.63 -6.58
CA MET A 180 10.76 4.55 -5.58
C MET A 180 11.88 5.35 -4.91
N PRO A 181 11.58 6.54 -4.35
CA PRO A 181 12.57 7.36 -3.66
C PRO A 181 13.28 6.60 -2.55
N LYS A 182 14.59 6.77 -2.49
CA LYS A 182 15.42 6.33 -1.36
C LYS A 182 15.07 7.12 -0.10
N GLY A 183 15.75 6.81 1.00
CA GLY A 183 15.56 7.48 2.27
C GLY A 183 15.70 8.99 2.17
N ASN A 184 14.83 9.70 2.87
CA ASN A 184 14.85 11.17 2.94
C ASN A 184 14.45 11.64 4.32
N ILE A 185 14.84 12.87 4.64
CA ILE A 185 14.49 13.54 5.89
C ILE A 185 13.84 14.87 5.54
N LEU A 186 12.68 15.13 6.16
CA LEU A 186 11.92 16.36 6.01
C LEU A 186 11.79 17.05 7.38
N PHE A 187 11.93 18.35 7.39
CA PHE A 187 11.70 19.19 8.57
C PHE A 187 10.48 20.06 8.33
N GLY A 188 9.62 20.18 9.33
CA GLY A 188 8.43 21.02 9.29
C GLY A 188 8.34 21.96 10.49
N VAL A 189 7.83 23.16 10.24
CA VAL A 189 7.44 24.11 11.28
C VAL A 189 6.03 24.59 10.97
N LYS A 190 5.13 24.45 11.95
CA LYS A 190 3.75 24.90 11.86
C LYS A 190 3.48 25.92 12.95
N TYR A 191 2.88 27.05 12.58
CA TYR A 191 2.40 28.08 13.51
C TYR A 191 0.88 28.08 13.52
N LEU A 192 0.29 28.05 14.71
CA LEU A 192 -1.16 28.12 14.93
C LEU A 192 -1.53 29.51 15.33
N PHE A 193 -2.12 30.27 14.43
CA PHE A 193 -2.69 31.60 14.75
C PHE A 193 -3.92 31.39 15.65
N LYS A 194 -4.04 32.24 16.67
CA LYS A 194 -5.24 32.36 17.53
C LYS A 194 -6.18 33.37 16.98
#